data_3eb17a493b29256c9a00b57a69ddb2b2
#
_entry.id   3eb17a493b29256c9a00b57a69ddb2b2
#
_cell.length_a   1.000
_cell.length_b   1.000
_cell.length_c   1.000
_cell.angle_alpha   90.00
_cell.angle_beta   90.00
_cell.angle_gamma   90.00
#
_symmetry.space_group_name_H-M   'P 1'
#
loop_
_entity.id
_entity.type
_entity.pdbx_description
1 polymer ?
#
loop_
_entity_poly.entity_id
_entity_poly.type
_entity_poly.pdbx_seq_one_letter_code
_entity_poly.pdbx_strand_id
1 'polypeptide(L)'
;STKPEVTDNMILLVDIDEDFIQGVGGYPIPRSYYGHMIKRTNAIPGITVLMPDPDLRGLDEDWALANELEEIRTVLAFTASTQATEGGPHVGTAALGEDPRPWLFEYPGILRQLPVLADASSGVGLITTAPEIDGLVRRVPLVVNVGDNLYPTFALEMLRVGTGDPSYQIITKETGVEAIRIPSYPVISTDPHARVWTTWNTQFHRQSASDYLKEPVEGATFVIFGVTAEGVANPVPTPGGPKFAHEIQANLLHGLIAGDAPSEPVWAATAELAVAVIIILLLFVTATNVYFSAPIFLSAVGALIYGTWYYFGLGYLLDVTGTIFIAFLF
;
A
#
# COMPACT_ATOMS: atom_id res chain seq x y z
N SER A 1 19.00 -5.53 11.97
CA SER A 1 17.71 -5.91 12.57
C SER A 1 17.18 -7.12 11.83
N THR A 2 16.83 -8.17 12.56
CA THR A 2 16.16 -9.36 12.01
C THR A 2 14.77 -8.96 11.56
N LYS A 3 14.38 -9.34 10.33
CA LYS A 3 12.99 -9.20 9.88
C LYS A 3 12.07 -9.92 10.88
N PRO A 4 10.91 -9.34 11.23
CA PRO A 4 9.92 -10.06 12.02
C PRO A 4 9.47 -11.29 11.25
N GLU A 5 9.24 -12.39 11.93
CA GLU A 5 8.69 -13.61 11.35
C GLU A 5 7.21 -13.34 11.02
N VAL A 6 6.86 -13.42 9.73
CA VAL A 6 5.47 -13.20 9.28
C VAL A 6 4.67 -14.44 9.60
N THR A 7 3.73 -14.33 10.52
CA THR A 7 2.75 -15.39 10.79
C THR A 7 1.46 -15.11 10.04
N ASP A 8 0.77 -16.16 9.59
CA ASP A 8 -0.48 -16.06 8.81
C ASP A 8 -1.59 -15.25 9.53
N ASN A 9 -1.48 -15.06 10.86
CA ASN A 9 -2.46 -14.38 11.70
C ASN A 9 -2.07 -12.94 12.08
N MET A 10 -1.03 -12.37 11.44
CA MET A 10 -0.50 -11.07 11.86
C MET A 10 -1.48 -9.91 11.60
N ILE A 11 -2.31 -10.02 10.58
CA ILE A 11 -3.31 -9.00 10.20
C ILE A 11 -4.70 -9.63 10.17
N LEU A 12 -5.61 -9.07 10.96
CA LEU A 12 -7.04 -9.41 10.95
C LEU A 12 -7.81 -8.32 10.20
N LEU A 13 -8.65 -8.71 9.27
CA LEU A 13 -9.61 -7.83 8.63
C LEU A 13 -10.97 -7.93 9.31
N VAL A 14 -11.56 -6.80 9.64
CA VAL A 14 -12.91 -6.74 10.21
C VAL A 14 -13.81 -5.98 9.24
N ASP A 15 -14.77 -6.71 8.69
CA ASP A 15 -15.68 -6.22 7.67
C ASP A 15 -16.93 -5.59 8.29
N ILE A 16 -17.12 -4.31 8.03
CA ILE A 16 -18.37 -3.59 8.29
C ILE A 16 -19.28 -3.86 7.10
N ASP A 17 -19.97 -4.97 7.18
CA ASP A 17 -20.80 -5.50 6.12
C ASP A 17 -22.24 -4.96 6.15
N GLU A 18 -23.06 -5.37 5.19
CA GLU A 18 -24.45 -4.95 5.05
C GLU A 18 -25.28 -5.35 6.29
N ASP A 19 -25.10 -6.57 6.77
CA ASP A 19 -25.87 -7.09 7.91
C ASP A 19 -25.56 -6.30 9.20
N PHE A 20 -24.28 -5.95 9.41
CA PHE A 20 -23.89 -5.11 10.53
C PHE A 20 -24.51 -3.71 10.43
N ILE A 21 -24.41 -3.06 9.25
CA ILE A 21 -24.95 -1.71 9.02
C ILE A 21 -26.48 -1.70 9.25
N GLN A 22 -27.21 -2.68 8.75
CA GLN A 22 -28.65 -2.81 9.00
C GLN A 22 -28.95 -3.04 10.49
N GLY A 23 -28.17 -3.89 11.15
CA GLY A 23 -28.33 -4.20 12.56
C GLY A 23 -28.14 -3.00 13.50
N VAL A 24 -27.30 -2.03 13.13
CA VAL A 24 -27.03 -0.80 13.92
C VAL A 24 -27.89 0.39 13.50
N GLY A 25 -28.80 0.22 12.54
CA GLY A 25 -29.78 1.23 12.13
C GLY A 25 -29.34 2.08 10.95
N GLY A 26 -28.36 1.64 10.16
CA GLY A 26 -27.94 2.27 8.91
C GLY A 26 -26.56 2.91 8.94
N TYR A 27 -26.16 3.46 7.79
CA TYR A 27 -24.91 4.18 7.62
C TYR A 27 -25.14 5.70 7.62
N PRO A 28 -24.27 6.53 8.21
CA PRO A 28 -23.06 6.17 8.95
C PRO A 28 -23.33 5.48 10.30
N ILE A 29 -22.51 4.50 10.65
CA ILE A 29 -22.65 3.78 11.94
C ILE A 29 -22.28 4.70 13.10
N PRO A 30 -22.88 4.50 14.30
CA PRO A 30 -22.57 5.30 15.48
C PRO A 30 -21.09 5.23 15.88
N ARG A 31 -20.53 6.35 16.36
CA ARG A 31 -19.14 6.44 16.83
C ARG A 31 -18.84 5.44 17.95
N SER A 32 -19.81 5.18 18.83
CA SER A 32 -19.68 4.21 19.91
C SER A 32 -19.32 2.79 19.46
N TYR A 33 -19.74 2.37 18.25
CA TYR A 33 -19.34 1.07 17.73
C TYR A 33 -17.85 1.02 17.38
N TYR A 34 -17.26 2.10 16.83
CA TYR A 34 -15.82 2.16 16.61
C TYR A 34 -15.06 2.10 17.94
N GLY A 35 -15.49 2.85 18.95
CA GLY A 35 -14.95 2.78 20.31
C GLY A 35 -14.99 1.36 20.88
N HIS A 36 -16.15 0.70 20.77
CA HIS A 36 -16.29 -0.70 21.21
C HIS A 36 -15.37 -1.65 20.45
N MET A 37 -15.19 -1.48 19.13
CA MET A 37 -14.32 -2.34 18.33
C MET A 37 -12.85 -2.17 18.71
N ILE A 38 -12.36 -0.94 18.86
CA ILE A 38 -10.94 -0.71 19.19
C ILE A 38 -10.59 -1.19 20.60
N LYS A 39 -11.52 -1.15 21.55
CA LYS A 39 -11.33 -1.66 22.93
C LYS A 39 -11.24 -3.19 23.01
N ARG A 40 -11.70 -3.90 22.00
CA ARG A 40 -11.75 -5.36 22.02
C ARG A 40 -10.46 -6.03 21.57
N THR A 41 -9.43 -5.27 21.22
CA THR A 41 -8.17 -5.83 20.76
C THR A 41 -6.98 -5.32 21.51
N ASN A 42 -5.95 -6.17 21.66
CA ASN A 42 -4.61 -5.77 22.09
C ASN A 42 -3.70 -5.47 20.89
N ALA A 43 -4.19 -5.68 19.67
CA ALA A 43 -3.51 -5.33 18.44
C ALA A 43 -3.55 -3.80 18.18
N ILE A 44 -2.87 -3.35 17.16
CA ILE A 44 -2.94 -1.96 16.70
C ILE A 44 -4.12 -1.84 15.73
N PRO A 45 -5.20 -1.15 16.11
CA PRO A 45 -6.33 -0.97 15.22
C PRO A 45 -6.08 0.11 14.19
N GLY A 46 -6.57 -0.14 12.98
CA GLY A 46 -6.64 0.83 11.90
C GLY A 46 -8.05 0.95 11.36
N ILE A 47 -8.57 2.16 11.25
CA ILE A 47 -9.92 2.42 10.76
C ILE A 47 -9.85 3.10 9.40
N THR A 48 -10.27 2.40 8.35
CA THR A 48 -10.29 2.94 6.98
C THR A 48 -11.58 3.70 6.64
N VAL A 49 -12.52 3.77 7.57
CA VAL A 49 -13.77 4.49 7.41
C VAL A 49 -13.55 5.98 7.64
N LEU A 50 -14.08 6.80 6.74
CA LEU A 50 -14.00 8.25 6.87
C LEU A 50 -15.15 8.79 7.74
N MET A 51 -14.81 9.66 8.65
CA MET A 51 -15.72 10.33 9.58
C MET A 51 -15.47 11.85 9.54
N PRO A 52 -15.72 12.51 8.39
CA PRO A 52 -15.37 13.93 8.20
C PRO A 52 -16.33 14.88 8.90
N ASP A 53 -17.56 14.45 9.10
CA ASP A 53 -18.63 15.25 9.68
C ASP A 53 -18.92 14.83 11.13
N PRO A 54 -19.45 15.74 11.96
CA PRO A 54 -19.93 15.40 13.30
C PRO A 54 -20.94 14.25 13.30
N ASP A 55 -20.94 13.46 14.37
CA ASP A 55 -21.93 12.38 14.51
C ASP A 55 -23.34 12.94 14.54
N LEU A 56 -24.24 12.32 13.79
CA LEU A 56 -25.65 12.73 13.70
C LEU A 56 -26.41 12.62 15.03
N ARG A 57 -25.85 11.89 16.00
CA ARG A 57 -26.43 11.67 17.34
C ARG A 57 -25.97 12.73 18.34
N GLY A 58 -24.97 13.50 18.00
CA GLY A 58 -24.46 14.60 18.80
C GLY A 58 -22.93 14.59 18.95
N LEU A 59 -22.37 15.76 19.25
CA LEU A 59 -20.93 15.96 19.43
C LEU A 59 -20.34 15.14 20.58
N ASP A 60 -21.14 14.72 21.55
CA ASP A 60 -20.68 13.90 22.67
C ASP A 60 -20.18 12.52 22.20
N GLU A 61 -20.73 11.98 21.11
CA GLU A 61 -20.27 10.71 20.50
C GLU A 61 -18.88 10.87 19.89
N ASP A 62 -18.59 12.01 19.23
CA ASP A 62 -17.27 12.27 18.66
C ASP A 62 -16.21 12.43 19.76
N TRP A 63 -16.53 13.16 20.84
CA TRP A 63 -15.63 13.30 22.00
C TRP A 63 -15.41 11.99 22.74
N ALA A 64 -16.45 11.16 22.87
CA ALA A 64 -16.33 9.84 23.48
C ALA A 64 -15.35 8.96 22.68
N LEU A 65 -15.47 8.93 21.35
CA LEU A 65 -14.54 8.21 20.48
C LEU A 65 -13.12 8.80 20.55
N ALA A 66 -12.98 10.14 20.58
CA ALA A 66 -11.68 10.79 20.68
C ALA A 66 -10.93 10.36 21.95
N ASN A 67 -11.60 10.30 23.09
CA ASN A 67 -11.01 9.83 24.35
C ASN A 67 -10.51 8.38 24.25
N GLU A 68 -11.24 7.51 23.53
CA GLU A 68 -10.79 6.13 23.29
C GLU A 68 -9.55 6.07 22.39
N LEU A 69 -9.49 6.95 21.38
CA LEU A 69 -8.35 7.04 20.46
C LEU A 69 -7.07 7.54 21.12
N GLU A 70 -7.20 8.39 22.15
CA GLU A 70 -6.05 8.84 22.96
C GLU A 70 -5.45 7.70 23.80
N GLU A 71 -6.29 6.78 24.29
CA GLU A 71 -5.85 5.66 25.12
C GLU A 71 -5.29 4.49 24.29
N ILE A 72 -5.77 4.30 23.06
CA ILE A 72 -5.45 3.15 22.21
C ILE A 72 -4.72 3.61 20.96
N ARG A 73 -3.50 3.10 20.72
CA ARG A 73 -2.72 3.41 19.53
C ARG A 73 -3.46 3.03 18.25
N THR A 74 -4.19 3.96 17.68
CA THR A 74 -5.07 3.76 16.53
C THR A 74 -4.61 4.61 15.35
N VAL A 75 -4.70 4.07 14.14
CA VAL A 75 -4.47 4.80 12.88
C VAL A 75 -5.80 5.02 12.18
N LEU A 76 -6.05 6.27 11.77
CA LEU A 76 -7.23 6.66 11.02
C LEU A 76 -6.87 6.93 9.56
N ALA A 77 -7.81 6.64 8.67
CA ALA A 77 -7.63 6.91 7.25
C ALA A 77 -8.04 8.32 6.86
N PHE A 78 -7.43 8.82 5.79
CA PHE A 78 -7.95 9.91 4.99
C PHE A 78 -7.89 9.53 3.50
N THR A 79 -8.59 10.28 2.65
CA THR A 79 -8.54 10.07 1.19
C THR A 79 -8.13 11.37 0.48
N ALA A 80 -7.52 11.24 -0.69
CA ALA A 80 -7.20 12.38 -1.53
C ALA A 80 -8.47 13.07 -2.04
N SER A 81 -8.40 14.39 -2.18
CA SER A 81 -9.46 15.23 -2.70
C SER A 81 -8.96 16.02 -3.92
N THR A 82 -9.85 16.22 -4.89
CA THR A 82 -9.60 17.10 -6.03
C THR A 82 -9.81 18.59 -5.69
N GLN A 83 -10.41 18.87 -4.54
CA GLN A 83 -10.58 20.21 -4.03
C GLN A 83 -9.44 20.54 -3.09
N ALA A 84 -8.90 21.76 -3.20
CA ALA A 84 -7.90 22.25 -2.26
C ALA A 84 -8.53 22.35 -0.85
N THR A 85 -7.92 21.67 0.11
CA THR A 85 -8.30 21.71 1.51
C THR A 85 -7.07 21.95 2.36
N GLU A 86 -7.22 22.58 3.52
CA GLU A 86 -6.14 22.69 4.47
C GLU A 86 -5.67 21.31 4.92
N GLY A 87 -4.35 21.13 5.06
CA GLY A 87 -3.76 19.92 5.59
C GLY A 87 -4.25 19.63 7.02
N GLY A 88 -4.27 18.36 7.36
CA GLY A 88 -4.52 17.87 8.72
C GLY A 88 -3.22 17.62 9.48
N PRO A 89 -3.30 17.04 10.69
CA PRO A 89 -2.13 16.58 11.41
C PRO A 89 -1.30 15.64 10.54
N HIS A 90 -0.01 15.82 10.57
CA HIS A 90 0.95 15.02 9.83
C HIS A 90 2.13 14.64 10.71
N VAL A 91 2.72 13.52 10.42
CA VAL A 91 3.90 13.03 11.14
C VAL A 91 5.14 13.73 10.63
N GLY A 92 6.07 14.00 11.51
CA GLY A 92 7.36 14.57 11.14
C GLY A 92 8.08 13.69 10.11
N THR A 93 8.43 14.30 8.97
CA THR A 93 9.20 13.66 7.91
C THR A 93 10.54 14.36 7.75
N ALA A 94 11.60 13.58 7.52
CA ALA A 94 12.90 14.11 7.17
C ALA A 94 13.28 13.62 5.77
N ALA A 95 13.52 14.55 4.85
CA ALA A 95 14.15 14.22 3.57
C ALA A 95 15.65 14.11 3.74
N LEU A 96 16.22 13.00 3.31
CA LEU A 96 17.67 12.75 3.27
C LEU A 96 18.11 12.76 1.79
N GLY A 97 18.74 13.83 1.37
CA GLY A 97 19.12 14.09 -0.01
C GLY A 97 18.32 15.25 -0.61
N GLU A 98 17.88 15.12 -1.85
CA GLU A 98 17.11 16.12 -2.58
C GLU A 98 15.68 16.23 -2.07
N ASP A 99 14.96 17.30 -2.46
CA ASP A 99 13.54 17.45 -2.15
C ASP A 99 12.72 16.33 -2.84
N PRO A 100 11.97 15.51 -2.10
CA PRO A 100 11.20 14.42 -2.69
C PRO A 100 9.96 14.89 -3.48
N ARG A 101 9.42 16.09 -3.18
CA ARG A 101 8.13 16.55 -3.69
C ARG A 101 7.97 16.49 -5.21
N PRO A 102 8.97 16.85 -6.05
CA PRO A 102 8.85 16.77 -7.51
C PRO A 102 8.60 15.36 -8.04
N TRP A 103 8.87 14.33 -7.25
CA TRP A 103 8.76 12.92 -7.63
C TRP A 103 7.51 12.24 -7.09
N LEU A 104 6.90 12.83 -6.06
CA LEU A 104 5.75 12.25 -5.39
C LEU A 104 4.44 12.55 -6.14
N PHE A 105 3.45 11.67 -5.96
CA PHE A 105 2.09 11.99 -6.35
C PHE A 105 1.59 13.20 -5.58
N GLU A 106 1.07 14.18 -6.30
CA GLU A 106 0.54 15.41 -5.74
C GLU A 106 -0.98 15.40 -5.79
N TYR A 107 -1.60 15.78 -4.68
CA TYR A 107 -3.04 15.98 -4.58
C TYR A 107 -3.34 17.39 -4.10
N PRO A 108 -4.39 18.05 -4.66
CA PRO A 108 -4.77 19.40 -4.25
C PRO A 108 -5.20 19.49 -2.78
N GLY A 109 -5.75 18.41 -2.24
CA GLY A 109 -6.24 18.38 -0.87
C GLY A 109 -6.56 16.97 -0.39
N ILE A 110 -7.06 16.89 0.82
CA ILE A 110 -7.50 15.66 1.47
C ILE A 110 -8.92 15.82 2.02
N LEU A 111 -9.68 14.73 1.98
CA LEU A 111 -10.86 14.54 2.83
C LEU A 111 -10.40 13.80 4.07
N ARG A 112 -10.35 14.51 5.19
CA ARG A 112 -9.82 14.03 6.46
C ARG A 112 -10.92 13.62 7.43
N GLN A 113 -10.53 12.99 8.50
CA GLN A 113 -11.37 12.76 9.66
C GLN A 113 -11.75 14.10 10.33
N LEU A 114 -12.83 14.09 11.11
CA LEU A 114 -13.14 15.21 11.99
C LEU A 114 -11.90 15.57 12.84
N PRO A 115 -11.51 16.85 12.97
CA PRO A 115 -10.28 17.25 13.64
C PRO A 115 -10.10 16.63 15.03
N VAL A 116 -11.14 16.60 15.84
CA VAL A 116 -11.09 16.01 17.19
C VAL A 116 -10.70 14.52 17.18
N LEU A 117 -11.10 13.77 16.15
CA LEU A 117 -10.73 12.35 15.99
C LEU A 117 -9.31 12.21 15.45
N ALA A 118 -8.96 13.03 14.47
CA ALA A 118 -7.63 12.99 13.86
C ALA A 118 -6.53 13.35 14.87
N ASP A 119 -6.77 14.39 15.68
CA ASP A 119 -5.81 14.87 16.68
C ASP A 119 -5.65 13.87 17.85
N ALA A 120 -6.70 13.12 18.19
CA ALA A 120 -6.67 12.08 19.21
C ALA A 120 -6.03 10.76 18.75
N SER A 121 -5.93 10.54 17.43
CA SER A 121 -5.36 9.30 16.89
C SER A 121 -3.82 9.29 16.96
N SER A 122 -3.23 8.08 16.98
CA SER A 122 -1.76 7.92 16.96
C SER A 122 -1.14 8.20 15.58
N GLY A 123 -1.95 8.26 14.54
CA GLY A 123 -1.54 8.59 13.20
C GLY A 123 -2.68 8.62 12.20
N VAL A 124 -2.41 9.26 11.06
CA VAL A 124 -3.35 9.34 9.94
C VAL A 124 -2.64 8.94 8.65
N GLY A 125 -3.31 8.16 7.81
CA GLY A 125 -2.72 7.65 6.58
C GLY A 125 -3.66 7.63 5.39
N LEU A 126 -3.11 7.82 4.19
CA LEU A 126 -3.84 7.84 2.92
C LEU A 126 -4.29 6.44 2.51
N ILE A 127 -5.56 6.28 2.15
CA ILE A 127 -6.10 5.05 1.56
C ILE A 127 -6.32 5.15 0.05
N THR A 128 -6.19 6.33 -0.54
CA THR A 128 -6.34 6.52 -1.98
C THR A 128 -5.24 5.75 -2.73
N THR A 129 -5.65 5.03 -3.76
CA THR A 129 -4.74 4.32 -4.67
C THR A 129 -4.70 5.02 -6.01
N ALA A 130 -3.56 4.94 -6.70
CA ALA A 130 -3.38 5.44 -8.04
C ALA A 130 -3.33 4.24 -9.02
N PRO A 131 -4.43 3.95 -9.74
CA PRO A 131 -4.42 2.90 -10.75
C PRO A 131 -3.42 3.20 -11.87
N GLU A 132 -2.86 2.15 -12.46
CA GLU A 132 -2.04 2.28 -13.64
C GLU A 132 -2.89 2.54 -14.90
N ILE A 133 -2.25 2.72 -16.05
CA ILE A 133 -2.94 3.11 -17.31
C ILE A 133 -4.03 2.12 -17.74
N ASP A 134 -3.93 0.86 -17.32
CA ASP A 134 -4.92 -0.18 -17.57
C ASP A 134 -6.03 -0.28 -16.51
N GLY A 135 -6.02 0.64 -15.54
CA GLY A 135 -7.00 0.70 -14.46
C GLY A 135 -6.75 -0.24 -13.29
N LEU A 136 -5.67 -1.02 -13.29
CA LEU A 136 -5.33 -1.92 -12.19
C LEU A 136 -4.38 -1.25 -11.19
N VAL A 137 -4.61 -1.47 -9.91
CA VAL A 137 -3.68 -1.08 -8.85
C VAL A 137 -2.66 -2.20 -8.64
N ARG A 138 -1.40 -1.96 -9.03
CA ARG A 138 -0.28 -2.89 -8.81
C ARG A 138 0.71 -2.36 -7.80
N ARG A 139 0.92 -1.05 -7.84
CA ARG A 139 1.84 -0.33 -6.97
C ARG A 139 1.09 0.70 -6.14
N VAL A 140 1.51 0.88 -4.92
CA VAL A 140 0.92 1.86 -4.01
C VAL A 140 2.01 2.85 -3.57
N PRO A 141 1.78 4.17 -3.67
CA PRO A 141 2.72 5.15 -3.16
C PRO A 141 2.76 5.08 -1.63
N LEU A 142 3.94 5.00 -1.03
CA LEU A 142 4.10 5.00 0.42
C LEU A 142 3.97 6.39 1.02
N VAL A 143 4.34 7.42 0.25
CA VAL A 143 4.23 8.82 0.64
C VAL A 143 3.69 9.62 -0.53
N VAL A 144 2.87 10.61 -0.24
CA VAL A 144 2.30 11.55 -1.20
C VAL A 144 2.51 12.99 -0.75
N ASN A 145 2.47 13.92 -1.71
CA ASN A 145 2.48 15.35 -1.44
C ASN A 145 1.05 15.90 -1.49
N VAL A 146 0.67 16.68 -0.46
CA VAL A 146 -0.59 17.43 -0.44
C VAL A 146 -0.28 18.87 -0.03
N GLY A 147 -0.36 19.76 -1.00
CA GLY A 147 0.16 21.11 -0.82
C GLY A 147 1.65 21.10 -0.50
N ASP A 148 2.05 21.59 0.67
CA ASP A 148 3.47 21.58 1.11
C ASP A 148 3.81 20.45 2.09
N ASN A 149 2.84 19.59 2.41
CA ASN A 149 2.98 18.56 3.43
C ASN A 149 3.09 17.17 2.83
N LEU A 150 3.91 16.32 3.44
CA LEU A 150 4.11 14.93 3.07
C LEU A 150 3.28 14.03 3.99
N TYR A 151 2.50 13.15 3.37
CA TYR A 151 1.62 12.22 4.08
C TYR A 151 1.95 10.77 3.76
N PRO A 152 2.02 9.88 4.78
CA PRO A 152 2.17 8.46 4.55
C PRO A 152 0.89 7.82 4.03
N THR A 153 1.02 6.67 3.37
CA THR A 153 -0.12 5.78 3.20
C THR A 153 -0.51 5.15 4.54
N PHE A 154 -1.74 4.69 4.61
CA PHE A 154 -2.30 4.07 5.81
C PHE A 154 -1.46 2.86 6.29
N ALA A 155 -1.03 1.99 5.37
CA ALA A 155 -0.20 0.85 5.72
C ALA A 155 1.19 1.24 6.27
N LEU A 156 1.83 2.27 5.70
CA LEU A 156 3.10 2.78 6.22
C LEU A 156 2.92 3.38 7.62
N GLU A 157 1.83 4.10 7.83
CA GLU A 157 1.50 4.70 9.13
C GLU A 157 1.17 3.64 10.18
N MET A 158 0.42 2.58 9.80
CA MET A 158 0.19 1.42 10.67
C MET A 158 1.52 0.79 11.12
N LEU A 159 2.47 0.62 10.19
CA LEU A 159 3.79 0.07 10.49
C LEU A 159 4.57 0.99 11.43
N ARG A 160 4.58 2.32 11.19
CA ARG A 160 5.24 3.30 12.06
C ARG A 160 4.68 3.28 13.49
N VAL A 161 3.36 3.31 13.62
CA VAL A 161 2.68 3.24 14.93
C VAL A 161 2.98 1.90 15.60
N GLY A 162 3.05 0.82 14.80
CA GLY A 162 3.41 -0.51 15.27
C GLY A 162 4.79 -0.60 15.89
N THR A 163 5.77 0.02 15.27
CA THR A 163 7.15 0.07 15.79
C THR A 163 7.32 1.07 16.93
N GLY A 164 6.37 1.99 17.13
CA GLY A 164 6.46 3.06 18.12
C GLY A 164 7.40 4.20 17.71
N ASP A 165 7.75 4.30 16.43
CA ASP A 165 8.64 5.35 15.92
C ASP A 165 7.91 6.70 15.79
N PRO A 166 8.58 7.83 16.10
CA PRO A 166 7.95 9.16 16.04
C PRO A 166 7.85 9.73 14.63
N SER A 167 8.63 9.21 13.67
CA SER A 167 8.75 9.79 12.33
C SER A 167 9.23 8.76 11.31
N TYR A 168 9.26 9.17 10.04
CA TYR A 168 9.90 8.41 8.96
C TYR A 168 10.81 9.32 8.13
N GLN A 169 11.75 8.72 7.41
CA GLN A 169 12.72 9.38 6.56
C GLN A 169 12.50 8.96 5.11
N ILE A 170 12.61 9.94 4.20
CA ILE A 170 12.55 9.71 2.76
C ILE A 170 13.97 9.89 2.23
N ILE A 171 14.53 8.85 1.63
CA ILE A 171 15.86 8.84 1.05
C ILE A 171 15.71 9.14 -0.43
N THR A 172 16.29 10.25 -0.88
CA THR A 172 16.20 10.74 -2.27
C THR A 172 17.56 10.86 -2.92
N LYS A 173 17.60 10.67 -4.23
CA LYS A 173 18.71 10.94 -5.13
C LYS A 173 18.25 11.87 -6.26
N GLU A 174 19.19 12.28 -7.12
CA GLU A 174 18.88 13.07 -8.31
C GLU A 174 17.85 12.43 -9.24
N THR A 175 17.67 11.13 -9.17
CA THR A 175 16.75 10.34 -10.01
C THR A 175 15.40 10.04 -9.35
N GLY A 176 15.16 10.54 -8.13
CA GLY A 176 13.90 10.34 -7.41
C GLY A 176 14.06 9.76 -6.01
N VAL A 177 12.97 9.26 -5.46
CA VAL A 177 12.96 8.56 -4.18
C VAL A 177 13.62 7.19 -4.36
N GLU A 178 14.51 6.84 -3.45
CA GLU A 178 15.19 5.54 -3.45
C GLU A 178 14.58 4.58 -2.41
N ALA A 179 14.25 5.15 -1.24
CA ALA A 179 13.75 4.34 -0.14
C ALA A 179 13.02 5.18 0.91
N ILE A 180 12.23 4.49 1.74
CA ILE A 180 11.65 5.03 2.95
C ILE A 180 12.19 4.24 4.14
N ARG A 181 12.52 4.95 5.22
CA ARG A 181 13.06 4.39 6.45
C ARG A 181 12.21 4.79 7.63
N ILE A 182 11.73 3.81 8.36
CA ILE A 182 11.26 3.93 9.75
C ILE A 182 12.46 3.56 10.63
N PRO A 183 12.85 4.38 11.65
CA PRO A 183 14.12 4.19 12.36
C PRO A 183 14.35 2.78 12.92
N SER A 184 13.35 2.16 13.52
CA SER A 184 13.42 0.81 14.11
C SER A 184 13.13 -0.31 13.11
N TYR A 185 12.91 0.02 11.83
CA TYR A 185 12.50 -0.94 10.79
C TYR A 185 13.56 -1.03 9.66
N PRO A 186 13.66 -2.16 8.95
CA PRO A 186 14.48 -2.25 7.74
C PRO A 186 14.10 -1.20 6.71
N VAL A 187 15.09 -0.76 5.93
CA VAL A 187 14.85 0.19 4.83
C VAL A 187 13.94 -0.43 3.78
N ILE A 188 12.92 0.30 3.37
CA ILE A 188 11.95 -0.08 2.37
C ILE A 188 12.34 0.56 1.04
N SER A 189 12.85 -0.23 0.10
CA SER A 189 13.17 0.24 -1.24
C SER A 189 11.89 0.57 -2.02
N THR A 190 11.93 1.66 -2.81
CA THR A 190 10.80 2.13 -3.61
C THR A 190 11.23 2.39 -5.05
N ASP A 191 10.26 2.60 -5.94
CA ASP A 191 10.52 3.22 -7.22
C ASP A 191 10.74 4.75 -7.05
N PRO A 192 11.16 5.48 -8.10
CA PRO A 192 11.42 6.92 -8.03
C PRO A 192 10.25 7.77 -7.54
N HIS A 193 9.03 7.26 -7.62
CA HIS A 193 7.79 7.92 -7.17
C HIS A 193 7.33 7.45 -5.79
N ALA A 194 8.23 6.88 -4.99
CA ALA A 194 7.95 6.32 -3.66
C ALA A 194 6.90 5.20 -3.65
N ARG A 195 6.72 4.47 -4.77
CA ARG A 195 5.78 3.35 -4.84
C ARG A 195 6.47 2.03 -4.55
N VAL A 196 5.69 1.10 -4.02
CA VAL A 196 6.08 -0.30 -3.88
C VAL A 196 5.08 -1.20 -4.58
N TRP A 197 5.56 -2.31 -5.11
CA TRP A 197 4.71 -3.38 -5.62
C TRP A 197 3.99 -4.06 -4.47
N THR A 198 2.73 -4.39 -4.68
CA THR A 198 1.92 -5.06 -3.67
C THR A 198 1.67 -6.50 -4.11
N THR A 199 1.83 -7.44 -3.17
CA THR A 199 1.46 -8.84 -3.38
C THR A 199 -0.04 -9.00 -3.18
N TRP A 200 -0.70 -9.78 -4.07
CA TRP A 200 -2.17 -9.87 -4.08
C TRP A 200 -2.70 -11.26 -3.68
N ASN A 201 -1.82 -12.19 -3.36
CA ASN A 201 -2.17 -13.58 -3.08
C ASN A 201 -2.34 -13.89 -1.59
N THR A 202 -2.17 -12.90 -0.71
CA THR A 202 -2.31 -13.10 0.73
C THR A 202 -3.76 -13.33 1.09
N GLN A 203 -4.01 -14.41 1.83
CA GLN A 203 -5.32 -14.68 2.43
C GLN A 203 -5.27 -14.23 3.89
N PHE A 204 -6.11 -13.26 4.23
CA PHE A 204 -6.20 -12.74 5.60
C PHE A 204 -7.31 -13.45 6.37
N HIS A 205 -7.12 -13.60 7.68
CA HIS A 205 -8.23 -13.88 8.55
C HIS A 205 -9.24 -12.73 8.51
N ARG A 206 -10.53 -13.07 8.43
CA ARG A 206 -11.62 -12.10 8.32
C ARG A 206 -12.71 -12.42 9.32
N GLN A 207 -13.29 -11.38 9.91
CA GLN A 207 -14.50 -11.44 10.72
C GLN A 207 -15.48 -10.37 10.29
N SER A 208 -16.79 -10.65 10.36
CA SER A 208 -17.78 -9.56 10.32
C SER A 208 -17.66 -8.70 11.57
N ALA A 209 -18.02 -7.43 11.50
CA ALA A 209 -18.02 -6.55 12.65
C ALA A 209 -18.96 -7.05 13.76
N SER A 210 -20.06 -7.72 13.37
CA SER A 210 -21.00 -8.35 14.32
C SER A 210 -20.35 -9.46 15.13
N ASP A 211 -19.59 -10.34 14.48
CA ASP A 211 -18.94 -11.47 15.15
C ASP A 211 -17.73 -11.00 15.95
N TYR A 212 -16.96 -10.05 15.43
CA TYR A 212 -15.85 -9.44 16.14
C TYR A 212 -16.29 -8.79 17.48
N LEU A 213 -17.43 -8.11 17.48
CA LEU A 213 -17.97 -7.53 18.71
C LEU A 213 -18.46 -8.58 19.72
N LYS A 214 -18.81 -9.79 19.30
CA LYS A 214 -19.16 -10.89 20.20
C LYS A 214 -17.90 -11.59 20.72
N GLU A 215 -17.05 -12.05 19.79
CA GLU A 215 -15.88 -12.87 20.09
C GLU A 215 -14.75 -12.50 19.11
N PRO A 216 -13.85 -11.56 19.47
CA PRO A 216 -12.75 -11.17 18.59
C PRO A 216 -11.72 -12.30 18.47
N VAL A 217 -11.18 -12.49 17.26
CA VAL A 217 -10.03 -13.39 17.04
C VAL A 217 -8.81 -12.74 17.69
N GLU A 218 -8.16 -13.50 18.56
CA GLU A 218 -6.94 -13.08 19.27
C GLU A 218 -5.66 -13.40 18.48
N GLY A 219 -4.57 -12.72 18.84
CA GLY A 219 -3.22 -13.02 18.33
C GLY A 219 -2.80 -12.21 17.12
N ALA A 220 -3.67 -11.38 16.55
CA ALA A 220 -3.26 -10.43 15.51
C ALA A 220 -2.36 -9.32 16.10
N THR A 221 -1.41 -8.85 15.29
CA THR A 221 -0.62 -7.65 15.59
C THR A 221 -1.34 -6.39 15.13
N PHE A 222 -2.05 -6.49 14.02
CA PHE A 222 -2.82 -5.41 13.42
C PHE A 222 -4.26 -5.87 13.16
N VAL A 223 -5.22 -4.99 13.39
CA VAL A 223 -6.62 -5.20 13.04
C VAL A 223 -7.08 -4.04 12.17
N ILE A 224 -7.59 -4.31 10.98
CA ILE A 224 -8.02 -3.25 10.06
C ILE A 224 -9.52 -3.35 9.83
N PHE A 225 -10.22 -2.28 10.20
CA PHE A 225 -11.66 -2.13 10.04
C PHE A 225 -11.98 -1.42 8.73
N GLY A 226 -12.84 -2.01 7.91
CA GLY A 226 -13.25 -1.41 6.64
C GLY A 226 -14.66 -1.78 6.24
N VAL A 227 -15.28 -0.93 5.42
CA VAL A 227 -16.64 -1.16 4.92
C VAL A 227 -16.57 -2.04 3.67
N THR A 228 -17.44 -3.05 3.63
CA THR A 228 -17.65 -3.93 2.47
C THR A 228 -19.09 -3.88 1.94
N ALA A 229 -19.99 -3.15 2.62
CA ALA A 229 -21.39 -3.02 2.25
C ALA A 229 -21.55 -2.36 0.88
N GLU A 230 -22.43 -2.94 0.04
CA GLU A 230 -22.77 -2.41 -1.27
C GLU A 230 -23.39 -1.01 -1.18
N GLY A 231 -22.99 -0.13 -2.09
CA GLY A 231 -23.47 1.26 -2.13
C GLY A 231 -22.79 2.20 -1.13
N VAL A 232 -22.00 1.68 -0.18
CA VAL A 232 -21.19 2.47 0.76
C VAL A 232 -19.72 2.44 0.35
N ALA A 233 -19.18 1.28 0.00
CA ALA A 233 -17.82 1.13 -0.47
C ALA A 233 -17.78 0.44 -1.84
N ASN A 234 -16.83 0.86 -2.68
CA ASN A 234 -16.60 0.27 -3.99
C ASN A 234 -15.23 -0.40 -4.02
N PRO A 235 -15.15 -1.66 -4.45
CA PRO A 235 -13.87 -2.32 -4.61
C PRO A 235 -13.12 -1.78 -5.82
N VAL A 236 -11.80 -1.72 -5.72
CA VAL A 236 -10.88 -1.25 -6.75
C VAL A 236 -10.29 -2.45 -7.48
N PRO A 237 -10.15 -2.41 -8.82
CA PRO A 237 -9.54 -3.48 -9.59
C PRO A 237 -8.05 -3.67 -9.23
N THR A 238 -7.66 -4.92 -8.94
CA THR A 238 -6.28 -5.32 -8.69
C THR A 238 -5.95 -6.62 -9.43
N PRO A 239 -4.68 -6.99 -9.58
CA PRO A 239 -4.31 -8.28 -10.18
C PRO A 239 -4.88 -9.50 -9.43
N GLY A 240 -5.16 -9.37 -8.15
CA GLY A 240 -5.81 -10.41 -7.33
C GLY A 240 -7.34 -10.33 -7.31
N GLY A 241 -7.95 -9.62 -8.26
CA GLY A 241 -9.38 -9.34 -8.30
C GLY A 241 -9.75 -8.03 -7.60
N PRO A 242 -11.04 -7.65 -7.62
CA PRO A 242 -11.51 -6.44 -6.94
C PRO A 242 -11.24 -6.51 -5.43
N LYS A 243 -10.71 -5.44 -4.84
CA LYS A 243 -10.37 -5.33 -3.42
C LYS A 243 -10.91 -4.03 -2.84
N PHE A 244 -11.43 -4.08 -1.62
CA PHE A 244 -11.79 -2.88 -0.86
C PHE A 244 -10.54 -2.17 -0.33
N ALA A 245 -10.67 -0.89 0.04
CA ALA A 245 -9.55 -0.07 0.47
C ALA A 245 -8.75 -0.70 1.63
N HIS A 246 -9.43 -1.22 2.66
CA HIS A 246 -8.78 -1.88 3.80
C HIS A 246 -8.03 -3.16 3.39
N GLU A 247 -8.53 -3.92 2.40
CA GLU A 247 -7.83 -5.09 1.88
C GLU A 247 -6.55 -4.70 1.11
N ILE A 248 -6.59 -3.62 0.34
CA ILE A 248 -5.41 -3.09 -0.36
C ILE A 248 -4.36 -2.66 0.65
N GLN A 249 -4.76 -1.94 1.69
CA GLN A 249 -3.84 -1.52 2.75
C GLN A 249 -3.30 -2.70 3.57
N ALA A 250 -4.09 -3.74 3.79
CA ALA A 250 -3.62 -4.97 4.44
C ALA A 250 -2.59 -5.71 3.59
N ASN A 251 -2.83 -5.86 2.27
CA ASN A 251 -1.85 -6.46 1.35
C ASN A 251 -0.54 -5.66 1.32
N LEU A 252 -0.65 -4.33 1.27
CA LEU A 252 0.52 -3.46 1.35
C LEU A 252 1.27 -3.63 2.68
N LEU A 253 0.58 -3.56 3.81
CA LEU A 253 1.18 -3.74 5.14
C LEU A 253 1.87 -5.11 5.27
N HIS A 254 1.21 -6.17 4.81
CA HIS A 254 1.79 -7.52 4.78
C HIS A 254 3.08 -7.54 3.96
N GLY A 255 3.07 -7.01 2.73
CA GLY A 255 4.26 -6.96 1.86
C GLY A 255 5.40 -6.14 2.49
N LEU A 256 5.08 -5.03 3.17
CA LEU A 256 6.08 -4.25 3.92
C LEU A 256 6.71 -5.07 5.04
N ILE A 257 5.90 -5.81 5.80
CA ILE A 257 6.38 -6.63 6.93
C ILE A 257 7.16 -7.86 6.42
N ALA A 258 6.65 -8.58 5.45
CA ALA A 258 7.31 -9.72 4.84
C ALA A 258 8.61 -9.31 4.13
N GLY A 259 8.63 -8.10 3.59
CA GLY A 259 9.73 -7.59 2.77
C GLY A 259 9.94 -8.43 1.52
N ASP A 260 8.86 -8.99 1.00
CA ASP A 260 8.78 -9.84 -0.20
C ASP A 260 8.20 -9.08 -1.40
N ALA A 261 7.93 -7.78 -1.24
CA ALA A 261 7.50 -6.94 -2.34
C ALA A 261 8.51 -6.98 -3.49
N PRO A 262 8.09 -7.36 -4.71
CA PRO A 262 9.00 -7.39 -5.84
C PRO A 262 9.59 -6.00 -6.09
N SER A 263 10.88 -5.94 -6.39
CA SER A 263 11.58 -4.70 -6.69
C SER A 263 12.23 -4.75 -8.05
N GLU A 264 12.29 -3.60 -8.71
CA GLU A 264 13.06 -3.44 -9.94
C GLU A 264 14.49 -3.05 -9.58
N PRO A 265 15.50 -3.94 -9.77
CA PRO A 265 16.86 -3.64 -9.37
C PRO A 265 17.47 -2.56 -10.28
N VAL A 266 18.31 -1.70 -9.72
CA VAL A 266 18.96 -0.59 -10.44
C VAL A 266 19.73 -1.04 -11.69
N TRP A 267 20.25 -2.26 -11.67
CA TRP A 267 20.98 -2.86 -12.81
C TRP A 267 20.07 -3.42 -13.91
N ALA A 268 18.75 -3.56 -13.67
CA ALA A 268 17.82 -4.21 -14.61
C ALA A 268 17.87 -3.59 -16.01
N ALA A 269 17.62 -2.29 -16.11
CA ALA A 269 17.62 -1.59 -17.39
C ALA A 269 18.95 -1.74 -18.16
N THR A 270 20.09 -1.68 -17.46
CA THR A 270 21.41 -1.86 -18.08
C THR A 270 21.61 -3.31 -18.55
N ALA A 271 21.19 -4.28 -17.77
CA ALA A 271 21.27 -5.69 -18.13
C ALA A 271 20.35 -6.03 -19.32
N GLU A 272 19.13 -5.53 -19.34
CA GLU A 272 18.16 -5.68 -20.42
C GLU A 272 18.70 -5.10 -21.73
N LEU A 273 19.27 -3.90 -21.70
CA LEU A 273 19.91 -3.29 -22.85
C LEU A 273 21.10 -4.12 -23.35
N ALA A 274 21.97 -4.59 -22.47
CA ALA A 274 23.13 -5.41 -22.81
C ALA A 274 22.69 -6.74 -23.46
N VAL A 275 21.68 -7.39 -22.91
CA VAL A 275 21.12 -8.63 -23.47
C VAL A 275 20.47 -8.38 -24.83
N ALA A 276 19.71 -7.28 -24.99
CA ALA A 276 19.12 -6.90 -26.26
C ALA A 276 20.21 -6.73 -27.36
N VAL A 277 21.27 -5.99 -27.06
CA VAL A 277 22.39 -5.78 -27.98
C VAL A 277 23.05 -7.12 -28.37
N ILE A 278 23.29 -8.02 -27.42
CA ILE A 278 23.87 -9.34 -27.68
C ILE A 278 22.98 -10.15 -28.63
N ILE A 279 21.67 -10.19 -28.37
CA ILE A 279 20.72 -10.93 -29.21
C ILE A 279 20.69 -10.35 -30.62
N ILE A 280 20.63 -9.03 -30.78
CA ILE A 280 20.65 -8.36 -32.07
C ILE A 280 21.91 -8.71 -32.84
N LEU A 281 23.09 -8.64 -32.22
CA LEU A 281 24.36 -9.00 -32.85
C LEU A 281 24.39 -10.47 -33.30
N LEU A 282 23.89 -11.39 -32.48
CA LEU A 282 23.81 -12.81 -32.84
C LEU A 282 22.88 -13.04 -34.05
N LEU A 283 21.70 -12.41 -34.02
CA LEU A 283 20.75 -12.49 -35.14
C LEU A 283 21.33 -11.87 -36.42
N PHE A 284 22.00 -10.71 -36.33
CA PHE A 284 22.64 -10.06 -37.46
C PHE A 284 23.71 -10.94 -38.12
N VAL A 285 24.59 -11.57 -37.32
CA VAL A 285 25.64 -12.47 -37.85
C VAL A 285 25.03 -13.71 -38.52
N THR A 286 23.87 -14.17 -38.09
CA THR A 286 23.20 -15.37 -38.59
C THR A 286 22.07 -15.06 -39.59
N ALA A 287 21.80 -13.78 -39.92
CA ALA A 287 20.68 -13.33 -40.75
C ALA A 287 20.64 -13.93 -42.14
N THR A 288 21.80 -14.32 -42.71
CA THR A 288 21.90 -14.92 -44.05
C THR A 288 21.34 -16.35 -44.15
N ASN A 289 21.11 -17.02 -43.00
CA ASN A 289 20.65 -18.39 -42.99
C ASN A 289 19.62 -18.66 -41.88
N VAL A 290 18.36 -18.75 -42.31
CA VAL A 290 17.21 -18.95 -41.40
C VAL A 290 17.31 -20.25 -40.54
N TYR A 291 18.02 -21.27 -41.00
CA TYR A 291 18.23 -22.50 -40.25
C TYR A 291 19.10 -22.29 -39.01
N PHE A 292 19.88 -21.22 -38.95
CA PHE A 292 20.63 -20.82 -37.75
C PHE A 292 19.96 -19.68 -36.98
N SER A 293 19.39 -18.70 -37.64
CA SER A 293 18.78 -17.52 -36.97
C SER A 293 17.53 -17.92 -36.19
N ALA A 294 16.65 -18.74 -36.74
CA ALA A 294 15.41 -19.14 -36.06
C ALA A 294 15.64 -19.93 -34.74
N PRO A 295 16.52 -20.96 -34.69
CA PRO A 295 16.81 -21.62 -33.40
C PRO A 295 17.47 -20.68 -32.39
N ILE A 296 18.35 -19.78 -32.82
CA ILE A 296 18.97 -18.76 -31.92
C ILE A 296 17.90 -17.86 -31.33
N PHE A 297 17.01 -17.32 -32.17
CA PHE A 297 15.90 -16.49 -31.70
C PHE A 297 15.02 -17.21 -30.68
N LEU A 298 14.56 -18.44 -31.00
CA LEU A 298 13.72 -19.21 -30.10
C LEU A 298 14.42 -19.54 -28.77
N SER A 299 15.72 -19.87 -28.83
CA SER A 299 16.52 -20.14 -27.64
C SER A 299 16.70 -18.89 -26.79
N ALA A 300 16.93 -17.72 -27.41
CA ALA A 300 17.06 -16.43 -26.72
C ALA A 300 15.74 -16.06 -26.03
N VAL A 301 14.61 -16.17 -26.73
CA VAL A 301 13.28 -15.89 -26.13
C VAL A 301 13.00 -16.85 -24.97
N GLY A 302 13.29 -18.15 -25.14
CA GLY A 302 13.14 -19.12 -24.05
C GLY A 302 14.02 -18.81 -22.84
N ALA A 303 15.27 -18.40 -23.07
CA ALA A 303 16.19 -18.01 -22.01
C ALA A 303 15.72 -16.73 -21.27
N LEU A 304 15.19 -15.74 -22.01
CA LEU A 304 14.62 -14.53 -21.44
C LEU A 304 13.39 -14.83 -20.55
N ILE A 305 12.45 -15.62 -21.05
CA ILE A 305 11.25 -16.03 -20.28
C ILE A 305 11.66 -16.80 -19.03
N TYR A 306 12.56 -17.78 -19.17
CA TYR A 306 13.04 -18.55 -18.02
C TYR A 306 13.81 -17.67 -17.02
N GLY A 307 14.67 -16.79 -17.50
CA GLY A 307 15.42 -15.83 -16.68
C GLY A 307 14.49 -14.92 -15.88
N THR A 308 13.49 -14.32 -16.55
CA THR A 308 12.50 -13.48 -15.89
C THR A 308 11.72 -14.25 -14.82
N TRP A 309 11.28 -15.45 -15.13
CA TRP A 309 10.59 -16.31 -14.16
C TRP A 309 11.48 -16.64 -12.96
N TYR A 310 12.76 -16.98 -13.19
CA TYR A 310 13.73 -17.27 -12.13
C TYR A 310 13.99 -16.07 -11.23
N TYR A 311 14.25 -14.88 -11.81
CA TYR A 311 14.48 -13.66 -11.05
C TYR A 311 13.23 -13.17 -10.33
N PHE A 312 12.04 -13.38 -10.91
CA PHE A 312 10.78 -13.12 -10.21
C PHE A 312 10.65 -13.96 -8.94
N GLY A 313 11.05 -15.22 -8.98
CA GLY A 313 11.12 -16.09 -7.79
C GLY A 313 12.11 -15.59 -6.70
N LEU A 314 13.06 -14.73 -7.07
CA LEU A 314 13.99 -14.06 -6.14
C LEU A 314 13.49 -12.68 -5.69
N GLY A 315 12.29 -12.26 -6.11
CA GLY A 315 11.70 -10.96 -5.79
C GLY A 315 12.15 -9.81 -6.70
N TYR A 316 12.74 -10.12 -7.86
CA TYR A 316 13.16 -9.09 -8.83
C TYR A 316 12.23 -9.06 -10.04
N LEU A 317 11.86 -7.84 -10.46
CA LEU A 317 11.11 -7.57 -11.69
C LEU A 317 12.07 -7.21 -12.81
N LEU A 318 11.99 -7.93 -13.92
CA LEU A 318 12.72 -7.64 -15.16
C LEU A 318 11.71 -7.51 -16.30
N ASP A 319 11.77 -6.41 -17.05
CA ASP A 319 10.93 -6.20 -18.24
C ASP A 319 11.70 -6.60 -19.51
N VAL A 320 11.49 -7.81 -19.96
CA VAL A 320 12.10 -8.32 -21.20
C VAL A 320 11.23 -8.12 -22.43
N THR A 321 10.06 -7.49 -22.28
CA THR A 321 9.09 -7.31 -23.39
C THR A 321 9.69 -6.49 -24.52
N GLY A 322 10.36 -5.39 -24.21
CA GLY A 322 11.04 -4.56 -25.19
C GLY A 322 12.16 -5.32 -25.91
N THR A 323 12.96 -6.09 -25.20
CA THR A 323 14.03 -6.93 -25.75
C THR A 323 13.50 -7.97 -26.74
N ILE A 324 12.41 -8.68 -26.36
CA ILE A 324 11.77 -9.68 -27.24
C ILE A 324 11.20 -9.00 -28.48
N PHE A 325 10.52 -7.87 -28.33
CA PHE A 325 9.93 -7.13 -29.45
C PHE A 325 10.99 -6.64 -30.43
N ILE A 326 12.08 -6.06 -29.94
CA ILE A 326 13.20 -5.63 -30.81
C ILE A 326 13.82 -6.83 -31.52
N ALA A 327 14.06 -7.95 -30.83
CA ALA A 327 14.61 -9.16 -31.42
C ALA A 327 13.69 -9.78 -32.51
N PHE A 328 12.38 -9.57 -32.41
CA PHE A 328 11.42 -10.03 -33.42
C PHE A 328 11.45 -9.19 -34.72
N LEU A 329 11.87 -7.94 -34.64
CA LEU A 329 11.95 -7.03 -35.79
C LEU A 329 13.19 -7.27 -36.70
N PHE A 330 14.18 -8.03 -36.21
CA PHE A 330 15.40 -8.41 -36.87
C PHE A 330 15.37 -9.85 -37.40
#